data_ed2ae685b29f878c2a6d70436b8340e3
#
_entry.id   ed2ae685b29f878c2a6d70436b8340e3
#
_cell.length_a   1.000
_cell.length_b   1.000
_cell.length_c   1.000
_cell.angle_alpha   90.00
_cell.angle_beta   90.00
_cell.angle_gamma   90.00
#
_symmetry.space_group_name_H-M   'P 1'
#
loop_
_entity.id
_entity.type
_entity.pdbx_description
1 polymer ?
#
loop_
_entity_poly.entity_id
_entity_poly.type
_entity_poly.pdbx_seq_one_letter_code
_entity_poly.pdbx_strand_id
1 'polypeptide(L)'
;MPTIHYVSVFNQEDTLIPQSDLIDSGYVQNKCPVHNHKQIRTFVATSPIDFSLSVDRSNNKISCSRPELLEYDDEHIQSPKPVIQLVFPKFLFYTEDDNIWFDFNDHPMTALNNNFIAISGWFNLSNWSRTSSTAITLVDEERCVIIKKGDPLFRVSFYPPNLDDSIILKKEIDTEVIQQWVDAHSEKSEEDWRPRLFSKTKTESKCPFSFLFK
;
A
#
# COMPACT_ATOMS: atom_id res chain seq x y z
N MET A 1 4.09 -22.11 -6.55
CA MET A 1 4.18 -20.65 -6.79
C MET A 1 2.78 -20.08 -6.62
N PRO A 2 2.53 -19.33 -5.58
CA PRO A 2 1.23 -18.71 -5.35
C PRO A 2 0.85 -17.73 -6.46
N THR A 3 -0.44 -17.73 -6.79
CA THR A 3 -0.99 -16.77 -7.75
C THR A 3 -1.84 -15.74 -7.00
N ILE A 4 -1.53 -14.47 -7.22
CA ILE A 4 -2.28 -13.35 -6.66
C ILE A 4 -2.91 -12.59 -7.81
N HIS A 5 -4.20 -12.46 -7.75
CA HIS A 5 -4.95 -11.63 -8.67
C HIS A 5 -5.10 -10.22 -8.10
N TYR A 6 -5.04 -9.22 -8.94
CA TYR A 6 -5.33 -7.86 -8.51
C TYR A 6 -6.18 -7.12 -9.54
N VAL A 7 -6.94 -6.18 -9.05
CA VAL A 7 -7.69 -5.23 -9.87
C VAL A 7 -7.43 -3.82 -9.35
N SER A 8 -7.30 -2.87 -10.27
CA SER A 8 -7.39 -1.46 -9.90
C SER A 8 -8.86 -1.05 -9.85
N VAL A 9 -9.27 -0.58 -8.69
CA VAL A 9 -10.67 -0.23 -8.42
C VAL A 9 -11.08 1.09 -9.07
N PHE A 10 -10.12 1.98 -9.32
CA PHE A 10 -10.40 3.34 -9.75
C PHE A 10 -10.06 3.59 -11.23
N ASN A 11 -8.96 3.05 -11.68
CA ASN A 11 -8.48 3.23 -13.05
C ASN A 11 -7.92 1.92 -13.58
N GLN A 12 -8.53 1.36 -14.61
CA GLN A 12 -8.07 0.10 -15.21
C GLN A 12 -6.65 0.18 -15.79
N GLU A 13 -6.11 1.38 -16.02
CA GLU A 13 -4.74 1.56 -16.49
C GLU A 13 -3.69 1.43 -15.38
N ASP A 14 -4.09 1.55 -14.10
CA ASP A 14 -3.16 1.40 -12.98
C ASP A 14 -2.55 0.00 -12.98
N THR A 15 -1.24 -0.08 -12.90
CA THR A 15 -0.50 -1.33 -12.91
C THR A 15 0.48 -1.42 -11.76
N LEU A 16 0.74 -2.65 -11.36
CA LEU A 16 1.84 -2.99 -10.47
C LEU A 16 2.97 -3.55 -11.33
N ILE A 17 4.11 -2.92 -11.24
CA ILE A 17 5.30 -3.29 -12.02
C ILE A 17 6.22 -4.11 -11.11
N PRO A 18 6.76 -5.28 -11.56
CA PRO A 18 7.78 -5.98 -10.80
C PRO A 18 8.92 -5.03 -10.43
N GLN A 19 9.38 -5.05 -9.19
CA GLN A 19 10.46 -4.15 -8.77
C GLN A 19 11.74 -4.39 -9.57
N SER A 20 11.96 -5.62 -10.06
CA SER A 20 13.07 -5.97 -10.96
C SER A 20 13.09 -5.11 -12.23
N ASP A 21 11.92 -4.77 -12.77
CA ASP A 21 11.82 -4.03 -14.03
C ASP A 21 12.21 -2.54 -13.86
N LEU A 22 12.17 -2.03 -12.64
CA LEU A 22 12.61 -0.67 -12.31
C LEU A 22 14.12 -0.58 -12.05
N ILE A 23 14.80 -1.69 -11.84
CA ILE A 23 16.26 -1.74 -11.63
C ILE A 23 16.99 -1.26 -12.88
N ASP A 24 16.51 -1.64 -14.06
CA ASP A 24 17.09 -1.24 -15.34
C ASP A 24 16.95 0.27 -15.62
N SER A 25 16.03 0.93 -14.93
CA SER A 25 15.87 2.40 -15.00
C SER A 25 16.82 3.18 -14.09
N GLY A 26 17.73 2.52 -13.40
CA GLY A 26 18.73 3.14 -12.51
C GLY A 26 18.25 3.38 -11.07
N TYR A 27 17.02 3.00 -10.73
CA TYR A 27 16.46 3.25 -9.41
C TYR A 27 17.05 2.39 -8.29
N VAL A 28 17.50 1.15 -8.56
CA VAL A 28 18.18 0.33 -7.56
C VAL A 28 19.13 -0.67 -8.24
N GLN A 29 20.41 -0.45 -8.16
CA GLN A 29 21.37 -1.50 -8.45
C GLN A 29 21.66 -2.29 -7.17
N ASN A 30 21.01 -3.41 -7.00
CA ASN A 30 21.26 -4.22 -5.83
C ASN A 30 21.74 -5.63 -6.20
N LYS A 31 23.03 -5.87 -6.00
CA LYS A 31 23.65 -7.16 -6.21
C LYS A 31 23.59 -8.07 -4.95
N CYS A 32 22.88 -7.61 -3.90
CA CYS A 32 22.78 -8.38 -2.66
C CYS A 32 21.78 -9.53 -2.84
N PRO A 33 22.19 -10.80 -2.64
CA PRO A 33 21.30 -11.95 -2.79
C PRO A 33 20.07 -11.89 -1.87
N VAL A 34 20.23 -11.37 -0.64
CA VAL A 34 19.14 -11.21 0.32
C VAL A 34 18.09 -10.20 -0.18
N HIS A 35 18.55 -9.15 -0.82
CA HIS A 35 17.64 -8.15 -1.41
C HIS A 35 16.91 -8.71 -2.64
N ASN A 36 17.65 -9.40 -3.52
CA ASN A 36 17.07 -10.05 -4.70
C ASN A 36 15.99 -11.06 -4.31
N HIS A 37 16.20 -11.79 -3.24
CA HIS A 37 15.21 -12.75 -2.73
C HIS A 37 13.88 -12.06 -2.32
N LYS A 38 13.92 -10.85 -1.81
CA LYS A 38 12.71 -10.05 -1.56
C LYS A 38 12.11 -9.48 -2.85
N GLN A 39 12.94 -9.09 -3.82
CA GLN A 39 12.51 -8.41 -5.05
C GLN A 39 11.58 -9.25 -5.92
N ILE A 40 11.78 -10.57 -5.99
CA ILE A 40 10.93 -11.48 -6.77
C ILE A 40 9.46 -11.51 -6.31
N ARG A 41 9.18 -10.89 -5.17
CA ARG A 41 7.84 -10.84 -4.55
C ARG A 41 7.40 -9.42 -4.29
N THR A 42 8.12 -8.44 -4.81
CA THR A 42 7.85 -7.02 -4.60
C THR A 42 7.47 -6.36 -5.91
N PHE A 43 6.39 -5.60 -5.86
CA PHE A 43 5.85 -4.88 -6.98
C PHE A 43 5.71 -3.39 -6.61
N VAL A 44 5.81 -2.53 -7.58
CA VAL A 44 5.76 -1.08 -7.41
C VAL A 44 4.52 -0.53 -8.07
N ALA A 45 3.75 0.25 -7.34
CA ALA A 45 2.70 1.07 -7.89
C ALA A 45 3.29 2.39 -8.36
N THR A 46 2.98 2.77 -9.59
CA THR A 46 3.43 4.03 -10.18
C THR A 46 2.25 5.00 -10.33
N SER A 47 2.56 6.28 -10.37
CA SER A 47 1.52 7.29 -10.62
C SER A 47 1.02 7.21 -12.06
N PRO A 48 -0.30 7.13 -12.28
CA PRO A 48 -0.87 7.15 -13.63
C PRO A 48 -0.93 8.56 -14.23
N ILE A 49 -0.75 9.60 -13.42
CA ILE A 49 -0.87 11.01 -13.84
C ILE A 49 0.15 11.89 -13.14
N ASP A 50 0.32 13.11 -13.66
CA ASP A 50 1.06 14.19 -13.00
C ASP A 50 0.18 14.85 -11.94
N PHE A 51 0.73 15.10 -10.73
CA PHE A 51 0.09 15.91 -9.72
C PHE A 51 1.11 16.53 -8.76
N SER A 52 0.64 17.53 -7.99
CA SER A 52 1.43 18.12 -6.92
C SER A 52 0.61 18.27 -5.65
N LEU A 53 1.30 18.20 -4.50
CA LEU A 53 0.72 18.36 -3.17
C LEU A 53 1.53 19.35 -2.37
N SER A 54 0.85 20.17 -1.55
CA SER A 54 1.47 21.01 -0.54
C SER A 54 0.59 21.09 0.71
N VAL A 55 1.21 21.35 1.85
CA VAL A 55 0.52 21.51 3.14
C VAL A 55 0.67 22.95 3.60
N ASP A 56 -0.44 23.61 3.87
CA ASP A 56 -0.50 24.92 4.51
C ASP A 56 -0.92 24.77 5.96
N ARG A 57 0.04 24.81 6.87
CA ARG A 57 -0.21 24.67 8.31
C ARG A 57 -0.92 25.86 8.92
N SER A 58 -0.78 27.05 8.34
CA SER A 58 -1.44 28.25 8.86
C SER A 58 -2.96 28.19 8.70
N ASN A 59 -3.42 27.53 7.63
CA ASN A 59 -4.82 27.37 7.32
C ASN A 59 -5.31 25.93 7.51
N ASN A 60 -4.46 25.03 8.01
CA ASN A 60 -4.75 23.58 8.12
C ASN A 60 -5.30 22.97 6.82
N LYS A 61 -4.66 23.30 5.71
CA LYS A 61 -5.16 22.92 4.38
C LYS A 61 -4.13 22.13 3.59
N ILE A 62 -4.61 21.05 2.95
CA ILE A 62 -3.87 20.35 1.91
C ILE A 62 -4.32 20.90 0.57
N SER A 63 -3.36 21.35 -0.24
CA SER A 63 -3.59 21.77 -1.61
C SER A 63 -3.06 20.73 -2.56
N CYS A 64 -3.92 20.26 -3.46
CA CYS A 64 -3.57 19.32 -4.52
C CYS A 64 -3.92 19.92 -5.87
N SER A 65 -3.01 19.80 -6.85
CA SER A 65 -3.30 20.24 -8.23
C SER A 65 -4.42 19.41 -8.90
N ARG A 66 -4.77 18.29 -8.28
CA ARG A 66 -5.86 17.39 -8.64
C ARG A 66 -6.68 17.08 -7.38
N PRO A 67 -7.60 17.95 -6.96
CA PRO A 67 -8.35 17.77 -5.70
C PRO A 67 -9.11 16.44 -5.62
N GLU A 68 -9.54 15.92 -6.77
CA GLU A 68 -10.21 14.62 -6.89
C GLU A 68 -9.36 13.42 -6.45
N LEU A 69 -8.06 13.62 -6.22
CA LEU A 69 -7.17 12.57 -5.70
C LEU A 69 -7.20 12.42 -4.19
N LEU A 70 -7.75 13.39 -3.48
CA LEU A 70 -7.79 13.35 -2.02
C LEU A 70 -9.05 12.63 -1.56
N GLU A 71 -8.89 11.62 -0.70
CA GLU A 71 -10.02 10.83 -0.19
C GLU A 71 -10.78 11.56 0.92
N TYR A 72 -10.09 12.45 1.66
CA TYR A 72 -10.66 13.23 2.77
C TYR A 72 -10.16 14.67 2.74
N ASP A 73 -11.08 15.60 2.95
CA ASP A 73 -10.76 17.00 3.20
C ASP A 73 -10.34 17.20 4.68
N ASP A 74 -9.38 18.05 4.90
CA ASP A 74 -9.01 18.83 6.11
C ASP A 74 -8.96 18.16 7.52
N GLU A 75 -9.68 17.09 7.83
CA GLU A 75 -9.77 16.58 9.21
C GLU A 75 -8.47 15.94 9.74
N HIS A 76 -7.57 15.53 8.87
CA HIS A 76 -6.36 14.80 9.25
C HIS A 76 -5.12 15.68 9.44
N ILE A 77 -5.23 16.99 9.19
CA ILE A 77 -4.13 17.95 9.33
C ILE A 77 -3.85 18.33 10.79
N GLN A 78 -4.75 18.00 11.71
CA GLN A 78 -4.59 18.27 13.16
C GLN A 78 -3.48 17.42 13.80
N SER A 79 -3.01 16.39 13.12
CA SER A 79 -1.85 15.60 13.56
C SER A 79 -0.54 16.38 13.44
N PRO A 80 0.45 16.15 14.30
CA PRO A 80 1.81 16.69 14.14
C PRO A 80 2.43 16.43 12.77
N LYS A 81 2.05 15.31 12.14
CA LYS A 81 2.35 15.02 10.72
C LYS A 81 1.06 14.65 10.00
N PRO A 82 0.68 15.38 8.94
CA PRO A 82 -0.54 15.09 8.22
C PRO A 82 -0.42 13.75 7.50
N VAL A 83 -1.46 12.95 7.60
CA VAL A 83 -1.64 11.77 6.78
C VAL A 83 -2.55 12.15 5.63
N ILE A 84 -2.04 12.06 4.41
CA ILE A 84 -2.76 12.38 3.19
C ILE A 84 -3.18 11.06 2.56
N GLN A 85 -4.47 10.85 2.43
CA GLN A 85 -5.01 9.64 1.82
C GLN A 85 -5.38 9.92 0.37
N LEU A 86 -4.78 9.16 -0.55
CA LEU A 86 -5.01 9.28 -1.98
C LEU A 86 -6.07 8.27 -2.41
N VAL A 87 -7.00 8.74 -3.24
CA VAL A 87 -8.06 7.90 -3.83
C VAL A 87 -7.46 6.83 -4.74
N PHE A 88 -6.33 7.11 -5.38
CA PHE A 88 -5.67 6.14 -6.25
C PHE A 88 -4.13 6.23 -6.17
N PRO A 89 -3.38 5.23 -6.61
CA PRO A 89 -3.90 3.94 -7.08
C PRO A 89 -4.49 3.13 -5.92
N LYS A 90 -5.61 2.48 -6.18
CA LYS A 90 -6.34 1.68 -5.21
C LYS A 90 -6.52 0.27 -5.77
N PHE A 91 -6.00 -0.72 -5.05
CA PHE A 91 -5.99 -2.11 -5.49
C PHE A 91 -6.83 -2.99 -4.58
N LEU A 92 -7.52 -3.94 -5.18
CA LEU A 92 -8.07 -5.08 -4.51
C LEU A 92 -7.23 -6.30 -4.89
N PHE A 93 -6.75 -7.03 -3.89
CA PHE A 93 -6.00 -8.26 -4.08
C PHE A 93 -6.85 -9.47 -3.70
N TYR A 94 -6.67 -10.55 -4.45
CA TYR A 94 -7.34 -11.82 -4.20
C TYR A 94 -6.39 -12.99 -4.47
N THR A 95 -6.51 -14.05 -3.67
CA THR A 95 -5.83 -15.31 -3.88
C THR A 95 -6.68 -16.47 -3.32
N GLU A 96 -6.57 -17.64 -3.93
CA GLU A 96 -7.11 -18.88 -3.39
C GLU A 96 -6.11 -19.59 -2.47
N ASP A 97 -4.85 -19.13 -2.47
CA ASP A 97 -3.80 -19.69 -1.63
C ASP A 97 -3.96 -19.21 -0.18
N ASP A 98 -3.76 -20.14 0.77
CA ASP A 98 -3.87 -19.86 2.19
C ASP A 98 -2.61 -19.17 2.75
N ASN A 99 -2.82 -18.35 3.78
CA ASN A 99 -1.77 -17.75 4.60
C ASN A 99 -0.77 -16.90 3.80
N ILE A 100 -1.25 -16.19 2.79
CA ILE A 100 -0.48 -15.17 2.08
C ILE A 100 -0.58 -13.86 2.85
N TRP A 101 0.56 -13.29 3.20
CA TRP A 101 0.64 -11.96 3.78
C TRP A 101 1.15 -10.96 2.75
N PHE A 102 0.80 -9.71 2.91
CA PHE A 102 1.37 -8.63 2.12
C PHE A 102 1.60 -7.38 2.96
N ASP A 103 2.53 -6.55 2.52
CA ASP A 103 2.77 -5.24 3.11
C ASP A 103 2.73 -4.13 2.04
N PHE A 104 2.35 -2.95 2.50
CA PHE A 104 2.62 -1.70 1.80
C PHE A 104 3.82 -1.04 2.44
N ASN A 105 4.74 -0.57 1.62
CA ASN A 105 5.92 0.17 2.06
C ASN A 105 6.22 1.32 1.11
N ASP A 106 6.92 2.32 1.61
CA ASP A 106 7.47 3.36 0.77
C ASP A 106 8.46 2.80 -0.26
N HIS A 107 8.54 3.45 -1.40
CA HIS A 107 9.64 3.21 -2.33
C HIS A 107 10.84 4.07 -1.91
N PRO A 108 12.09 3.54 -1.90
CA PRO A 108 13.25 4.28 -1.41
C PRO A 108 13.46 5.64 -2.06
N MET A 109 13.03 5.78 -3.31
CA MET A 109 13.21 7.03 -4.05
C MET A 109 12.15 8.08 -3.77
N THR A 110 11.00 7.72 -3.16
CA THR A 110 9.93 8.68 -2.90
C THR A 110 10.32 9.73 -1.87
N ALA A 111 10.96 9.32 -0.78
CA ALA A 111 11.45 10.24 0.24
C ALA A 111 12.55 11.16 -0.30
N LEU A 112 13.46 10.63 -1.13
CA LEU A 112 14.61 11.37 -1.66
C LEU A 112 14.21 12.35 -2.76
N ASN A 113 13.41 11.91 -3.72
CA ASN A 113 13.10 12.67 -4.92
C ASN A 113 11.79 13.44 -4.80
N ASN A 114 10.77 12.83 -4.21
CA ASN A 114 9.40 13.33 -4.27
C ASN A 114 8.88 13.85 -2.92
N ASN A 115 9.72 13.85 -1.89
CA ASN A 115 9.43 14.46 -0.59
C ASN A 115 8.27 13.83 0.19
N PHE A 116 7.97 12.54 -0.03
CA PHE A 116 6.95 11.83 0.76
C PHE A 116 7.38 10.40 1.06
N ILE A 117 6.74 9.81 2.04
CA ILE A 117 6.82 8.39 2.35
C ILE A 117 5.40 7.80 2.38
N ALA A 118 5.24 6.59 1.86
CA ALA A 118 3.99 5.85 2.00
C ALA A 118 3.90 5.25 3.40
N ILE A 119 2.70 5.31 4.00
CA ILE A 119 2.47 4.72 5.32
C ILE A 119 2.37 3.21 5.17
N SER A 120 3.23 2.52 5.91
CA SER A 120 3.30 1.06 5.86
C SER A 120 2.10 0.40 6.51
N GLY A 121 1.65 -0.70 5.92
CA GLY A 121 0.64 -1.58 6.48
C GLY A 121 1.01 -3.05 6.24
N TRP A 122 0.64 -3.93 7.18
CA TRP A 122 0.87 -5.36 7.10
C TRP A 122 -0.45 -6.11 7.21
N PHE A 123 -0.77 -6.97 6.24
CA PHE A 123 -2.09 -7.57 6.10
C PHE A 123 -1.99 -9.06 5.75
N ASN A 124 -2.93 -9.87 6.28
CA ASN A 124 -3.13 -11.23 5.82
C ASN A 124 -4.13 -11.24 4.67
N LEU A 125 -3.68 -11.56 3.46
CA LEU A 125 -4.51 -11.53 2.27
C LEU A 125 -5.65 -12.52 2.31
N SER A 126 -5.44 -13.70 2.90
CA SER A 126 -6.50 -14.72 3.05
C SER A 126 -7.68 -14.25 3.91
N ASN A 127 -7.46 -13.23 4.75
CA ASN A 127 -8.48 -12.65 5.63
C ASN A 127 -8.79 -11.17 5.32
N TRP A 128 -8.07 -10.59 4.36
CA TRP A 128 -8.24 -9.18 3.99
C TRP A 128 -9.23 -9.07 2.85
N SER A 129 -10.35 -8.42 3.11
CA SER A 129 -11.45 -8.29 2.16
C SER A 129 -11.75 -6.84 1.78
N ARG A 130 -10.74 -5.98 1.79
CA ARG A 130 -10.91 -4.55 1.50
C ARG A 130 -9.94 -4.08 0.42
N THR A 131 -10.35 -3.03 -0.26
CA THR A 131 -9.43 -2.30 -1.14
C THR A 131 -8.33 -1.62 -0.32
N SER A 132 -7.14 -1.64 -0.85
CA SER A 132 -6.03 -0.87 -0.29
C SER A 132 -6.14 0.59 -0.73
N SER A 133 -6.03 1.52 0.19
CA SER A 133 -5.84 2.93 -0.13
C SER A 133 -4.40 3.34 0.13
N THR A 134 -3.92 4.31 -0.63
CA THR A 134 -2.57 4.83 -0.46
C THR A 134 -2.59 6.00 0.52
N ALA A 135 -1.98 5.80 1.68
CA ALA A 135 -1.75 6.88 2.64
C ALA A 135 -0.29 7.31 2.58
N ILE A 136 -0.06 8.61 2.53
CA ILE A 136 1.29 9.19 2.51
C ILE A 136 1.44 10.26 3.58
N THR A 137 2.68 10.53 3.97
CA THR A 137 3.04 11.69 4.78
C THR A 137 4.24 12.41 4.16
N LEU A 138 4.31 13.73 4.30
CA LEU A 138 5.42 14.51 3.77
C LEU A 138 6.65 14.36 4.66
N VAL A 139 7.81 14.29 4.03
CA VAL A 139 9.11 14.32 4.74
C VAL A 139 9.38 15.73 5.26
N ASP A 140 9.18 16.70 4.39
CA ASP A 140 9.33 18.12 4.66
C ASP A 140 8.07 18.87 4.16
N GLU A 141 7.31 19.45 5.08
CA GLU A 141 6.04 20.12 4.77
C GLU A 141 6.22 21.48 4.09
N GLU A 142 7.41 22.09 4.19
CA GLU A 142 7.71 23.34 3.52
C GLU A 142 7.99 23.14 2.01
N ARG A 143 8.21 21.89 1.62
CA ARG A 143 8.47 21.52 0.22
C ARG A 143 7.24 20.92 -0.43
N CYS A 144 6.92 21.43 -1.61
CA CYS A 144 5.90 20.84 -2.47
C CYS A 144 6.32 19.44 -2.94
N VAL A 145 5.38 18.49 -2.90
CA VAL A 145 5.49 17.18 -3.55
C VAL A 145 5.15 17.38 -5.03
N ILE A 146 6.01 16.92 -5.92
CA ILE A 146 5.78 16.91 -7.36
C ILE A 146 5.94 15.48 -7.85
N ILE A 147 4.89 14.93 -8.40
CA ILE A 147 4.83 13.57 -8.89
C ILE A 147 4.51 13.59 -10.38
N LYS A 148 5.30 12.86 -11.15
CA LYS A 148 5.09 12.67 -12.58
C LYS A 148 4.46 11.33 -12.86
N LYS A 149 3.75 11.25 -13.98
CA LYS A 149 3.27 9.96 -14.50
C LYS A 149 4.44 8.99 -14.62
N GLY A 150 4.27 7.79 -14.05
CA GLY A 150 5.31 6.75 -14.01
C GLY A 150 6.23 6.80 -12.79
N ASP A 151 6.21 7.87 -11.99
CA ASP A 151 6.97 7.90 -10.74
C ASP A 151 6.47 6.84 -9.76
N PRO A 152 7.37 6.16 -9.04
CA PRO A 152 6.98 5.21 -8.01
C PRO A 152 6.25 5.91 -6.85
N LEU A 153 5.17 5.30 -6.38
CA LEU A 153 4.40 5.80 -5.23
C LEU A 153 4.64 4.95 -3.99
N PHE A 154 4.50 3.65 -4.10
CA PHE A 154 4.72 2.71 -3.01
C PHE A 154 5.07 1.32 -3.55
N ARG A 155 5.49 0.45 -2.64
CA ARG A 155 5.73 -0.98 -2.94
C ARG A 155 4.70 -1.84 -2.24
N VAL A 156 4.38 -2.96 -2.89
CA VAL A 156 3.62 -4.06 -2.31
C VAL A 156 4.50 -5.29 -2.35
N SER A 157 4.75 -5.90 -1.20
CA SER A 157 5.50 -7.15 -1.11
C SER A 157 4.59 -8.25 -0.57
N PHE A 158 4.66 -9.42 -1.19
CA PHE A 158 3.87 -10.57 -0.78
C PHE A 158 4.76 -11.60 -0.09
N TYR A 159 4.22 -12.27 0.91
CA TYR A 159 4.91 -13.24 1.75
C TYR A 159 4.12 -14.54 1.80
N PRO A 160 4.45 -15.50 0.92
CA PRO A 160 3.89 -16.84 0.97
C PRO A 160 4.45 -17.62 2.16
N PRO A 161 3.80 -18.72 2.58
CA PRO A 161 4.29 -19.59 3.64
C PRO A 161 5.72 -20.11 3.38
N ASN A 162 6.03 -20.43 2.14
CA ASN A 162 7.40 -20.72 1.72
C ASN A 162 8.00 -19.48 1.05
N LEU A 163 8.95 -18.85 1.72
CA LEU A 163 9.59 -17.62 1.24
C LEU A 163 10.53 -17.82 0.04
N ASP A 164 10.82 -19.06 -0.35
CA ASP A 164 11.56 -19.36 -1.58
C ASP A 164 10.67 -19.30 -2.84
N ASP A 165 9.34 -19.31 -2.64
CA ASP A 165 8.41 -19.19 -3.75
C ASP A 165 8.37 -17.76 -4.30
N SER A 166 8.46 -17.66 -5.62
CA SER A 166 8.10 -16.43 -6.33
C SER A 166 6.59 -16.27 -6.43
N ILE A 167 6.13 -15.04 -6.61
CA ILE A 167 4.71 -14.71 -6.76
C ILE A 167 4.39 -14.51 -8.24
N ILE A 168 3.30 -15.10 -8.68
CA ILE A 168 2.69 -14.79 -9.97
C ILE A 168 1.61 -13.74 -9.69
N LEU A 169 1.84 -12.51 -10.16
CA LEU A 169 0.85 -11.44 -10.05
C LEU A 169 0.08 -11.32 -11.36
N LYS A 170 -1.24 -11.46 -11.30
CA LYS A 170 -2.13 -11.37 -12.46
C LYS A 170 -3.08 -10.21 -12.31
N LYS A 171 -3.12 -9.34 -13.30
CA LYS A 171 -4.13 -8.30 -13.39
C LYS A 171 -5.43 -8.92 -13.89
N GLU A 172 -6.52 -8.70 -13.15
CA GLU A 172 -7.85 -9.13 -13.56
C GLU A 172 -8.53 -7.99 -14.31
N ILE A 173 -9.14 -8.32 -15.43
CA ILE A 173 -9.87 -7.40 -16.30
C ILE A 173 -11.30 -7.83 -16.54
N ASP A 174 -11.67 -9.05 -16.14
CA ASP A 174 -13.04 -9.55 -16.25
C ASP A 174 -13.94 -8.85 -15.23
N THR A 175 -14.86 -8.04 -15.73
CA THR A 175 -15.76 -7.24 -14.90
C THR A 175 -16.72 -8.09 -14.05
N GLU A 176 -17.10 -9.29 -14.51
CA GLU A 176 -17.98 -10.18 -13.74
C GLU A 176 -17.22 -10.79 -12.56
N VAL A 177 -15.98 -11.23 -12.77
CA VAL A 177 -15.10 -11.73 -11.70
C VAL A 177 -14.81 -10.63 -10.69
N ILE A 178 -14.49 -9.42 -11.16
CA ILE A 178 -14.24 -8.27 -10.30
C ILE A 178 -15.47 -7.97 -9.44
N GLN A 179 -16.66 -7.94 -10.04
CA GLN A 179 -17.89 -7.66 -9.32
C GLN A 179 -18.18 -8.72 -8.26
N GLN A 180 -18.00 -10.02 -8.60
CA GLN A 180 -18.14 -11.09 -7.63
C GLN A 180 -17.18 -10.94 -6.44
N TRP A 181 -15.94 -10.52 -6.67
CA TRP A 181 -14.98 -10.27 -5.58
C TRP A 181 -15.39 -9.06 -4.73
N VAL A 182 -15.79 -7.98 -5.36
CA VAL A 182 -16.27 -6.78 -4.65
C VAL A 182 -17.48 -7.12 -3.79
N ASP A 183 -18.45 -7.84 -4.33
CA ASP A 183 -19.68 -8.22 -3.61
C ASP A 183 -19.37 -9.17 -2.44
N ALA A 184 -18.59 -10.22 -2.69
CA ALA A 184 -18.19 -11.17 -1.64
C ALA A 184 -17.37 -10.50 -0.51
N HIS A 185 -16.73 -9.39 -0.81
CA HIS A 185 -15.87 -8.68 0.12
C HIS A 185 -16.57 -7.50 0.79
N SER A 186 -17.56 -6.88 0.15
CA SER A 186 -18.34 -5.80 0.74
C SER A 186 -19.20 -6.29 1.91
N GLU A 187 -19.77 -7.48 1.82
CA GLU A 187 -20.58 -8.08 2.89
C GLU A 187 -19.76 -8.46 4.14
N LYS A 188 -18.48 -8.78 3.96
CA LYS A 188 -17.59 -9.17 5.08
C LYS A 188 -16.91 -7.99 5.78
N SER A 189 -16.91 -6.79 5.17
CA SER A 189 -15.94 -5.75 5.55
C SER A 189 -16.33 -4.92 6.75
N GLU A 190 -17.61 -4.74 7.10
CA GLU A 190 -17.98 -3.84 8.19
C GLU A 190 -18.16 -4.52 9.55
N GLU A 191 -18.64 -5.75 9.59
CA GLU A 191 -18.92 -6.44 10.86
C GLU A 191 -17.76 -7.24 11.43
N ASP A 192 -16.85 -7.76 10.59
CA ASP A 192 -15.93 -8.83 11.02
C ASP A 192 -14.53 -8.34 11.48
N TRP A 193 -14.05 -7.19 11.02
CA TRP A 193 -12.68 -6.75 11.35
C TRP A 193 -12.60 -5.85 12.58
N ARG A 194 -13.57 -4.96 12.81
CA ARG A 194 -13.55 -4.05 13.96
C ARG A 194 -13.55 -4.78 15.30
N PRO A 195 -14.38 -5.82 15.51
CA PRO A 195 -14.33 -6.60 16.75
C PRO A 195 -13.01 -7.34 16.94
N ARG A 196 -12.36 -7.81 15.86
CA ARG A 196 -11.09 -8.56 15.97
C ARG A 196 -9.89 -7.68 16.28
N LEU A 197 -9.83 -6.48 15.73
CA LEU A 197 -8.77 -5.52 16.04
C LEU A 197 -8.91 -4.89 17.43
N PHE A 198 -10.15 -4.73 17.91
CA PHE A 198 -10.45 -4.06 19.17
C PHE A 198 -11.05 -4.98 20.24
N SER A 199 -11.40 -6.22 19.91
CA SER A 199 -11.67 -7.19 20.93
C SER A 199 -10.37 -7.42 21.69
N LYS A 200 -10.29 -6.91 22.88
CA LYS A 200 -9.35 -7.41 23.87
C LYS A 200 -9.69 -8.88 24.05
N THR A 201 -9.10 -9.74 23.23
CA THR A 201 -9.04 -11.15 23.56
C THR A 201 -8.38 -11.18 24.94
N LYS A 202 -9.15 -11.55 25.97
CA LYS A 202 -8.67 -11.91 27.29
C LYS A 202 -7.86 -13.22 27.23
N THR A 203 -7.06 -13.40 26.24
CA THR A 203 -5.90 -14.27 26.31
C THR A 203 -4.84 -13.40 26.95
N GLU A 204 -4.58 -13.64 28.22
CA GLU A 204 -3.35 -13.22 28.88
C GLU A 204 -2.17 -13.74 28.07
N SER A 205 -1.86 -13.12 26.96
CA SER A 205 -0.57 -13.29 26.32
C SER A 205 0.40 -12.58 27.25
N LYS A 206 0.97 -13.33 28.17
CA LYS A 206 2.13 -12.88 28.93
C LYS A 206 3.14 -12.42 27.88
N CYS A 207 3.33 -11.10 27.80
CA CYS A 207 4.37 -10.54 26.93
C CYS A 207 5.66 -11.32 27.21
N PRO A 208 6.30 -11.96 26.21
CA PRO A 208 7.49 -12.77 26.45
C PRO A 208 8.63 -11.97 27.09
N PHE A 209 8.54 -10.65 27.12
CA PHE A 209 9.49 -9.74 27.75
C PHE A 209 9.05 -9.19 29.12
N SER A 210 7.95 -9.67 29.69
CA SER A 210 7.45 -9.19 30.99
C SER A 210 8.44 -9.41 32.15
N PHE A 211 9.47 -10.25 31.96
CA PHE A 211 10.53 -10.48 32.94
C PHE A 211 11.58 -9.37 32.98
N LEU A 212 11.66 -8.51 31.96
CA LEU A 212 12.64 -7.41 31.89
C LEU A 212 12.22 -6.16 32.68
N PHE A 213 10.98 -6.12 33.19
CA PHE A 213 10.41 -4.97 33.89
C PHE A 213 10.03 -5.27 35.35
N LYS A 214 10.75 -6.21 35.97
CA LYS A 214 10.66 -6.43 37.44
C LYS A 214 11.86 -5.83 38.15
#